data_885c2c6cc07e19786aa1d53370e8647a
#
_entry.id   885c2c6cc07e19786aa1d53370e8647a
#
_cell.length_a   1.000
_cell.length_b   1.000
_cell.length_c   1.000
_cell.angle_alpha   90.00
_cell.angle_beta   90.00
_cell.angle_gamma   90.00
#
_symmetry.space_group_name_H-M   'P 1'
#
loop_
_entity.id
_entity.type
_entity.pdbx_description
1 polymer ?
#
loop_
_entity_poly.entity_id
_entity_poly.type
_entity_poly.pdbx_seq_one_letter_code
_entity_poly.pdbx_strand_id
1 'polypeptide(L)'
;PLGVFAARNTSPHLVLYHCIRNVLNLMRALPELVWALVFVSAVGLGPLPGVMALIFVTTGFLGKFLAESIEVVDVNGVMGVKSTGAGWLQTLTFAVFPLALPDFIGTVLYILDHNVRAATILGLVGAGGIGYELVMSMRLFNYGRLILIVAAIYIVVTILDRFSNVIRSRVI
;
A
#
# COMPACT_ATOMS: atom_id res chain seq x y z
N PRO A 1 6.68 -4.15 10.45
CA PRO A 1 7.53 -3.58 11.53
C PRO A 1 7.66 -2.06 11.41
N LEU A 2 7.86 -1.48 10.21
CA LEU A 2 8.04 -0.03 10.04
C LEU A 2 6.86 0.79 10.61
N GLY A 3 5.62 0.36 10.39
CA GLY A 3 4.43 1.05 10.91
C GLY A 3 4.37 1.09 12.44
N VAL A 4 4.81 0.03 13.12
CA VAL A 4 4.83 -0.03 14.58
C VAL A 4 5.82 1.00 15.18
N PHE A 5 6.99 1.14 14.57
CA PHE A 5 8.00 2.12 15.01
C PHE A 5 7.67 3.56 14.52
N ALA A 6 6.82 3.70 13.50
CA ALA A 6 6.34 4.99 13.03
C ALA A 6 5.12 5.51 13.81
N ALA A 7 4.54 4.73 14.73
CA ALA A 7 3.46 5.15 15.60
C ALA A 7 4.01 5.70 16.91
N ARG A 8 3.48 6.88 17.33
CA ARG A 8 3.99 7.62 18.51
C ARG A 8 3.78 6.86 19.82
N ASN A 9 2.68 6.10 19.92
CA ASN A 9 2.32 5.36 21.14
C ASN A 9 3.06 4.02 21.32
N THR A 10 3.71 3.50 20.26
CA THR A 10 4.43 2.22 20.30
C THR A 10 5.93 2.34 20.06
N SER A 11 6.41 3.49 19.56
CA SER A 11 7.83 3.71 19.30
C SER A 11 8.63 3.82 20.61
N PRO A 12 9.77 3.09 20.75
CA PRO A 12 10.59 3.13 21.96
C PRO A 12 11.36 4.45 22.10
N HIS A 13 11.70 5.12 20.99
CA HIS A 13 12.49 6.35 20.99
C HIS A 13 11.93 7.38 20.01
N LEU A 14 11.88 8.65 20.44
CA LEU A 14 11.37 9.77 19.62
C LEU A 14 12.19 9.98 18.32
N VAL A 15 13.49 9.77 18.38
CA VAL A 15 14.38 9.87 17.20
C VAL A 15 14.03 8.80 16.17
N LEU A 16 13.82 7.55 16.61
CA LEU A 16 13.43 6.45 15.72
C LEU A 16 12.08 6.71 15.06
N TYR A 17 11.12 7.20 15.83
CA TYR A 17 9.81 7.64 15.33
C TYR A 17 9.96 8.66 14.18
N HIS A 18 10.70 9.76 14.42
CA HIS A 18 10.87 10.80 13.41
C HIS A 18 11.63 10.32 12.17
N CYS A 19 12.69 9.53 12.36
CA CYS A 19 13.46 8.97 11.24
C CYS A 19 12.59 8.09 10.34
N ILE A 20 11.86 7.12 10.91
CA ILE A 20 11.04 6.20 10.13
C ILE A 20 9.87 6.97 9.47
N ARG A 21 9.24 7.88 10.21
CA ARG A 21 8.12 8.67 9.67
C ARG A 21 8.56 9.56 8.49
N ASN A 22 9.75 10.15 8.56
CA ASN A 22 10.32 10.92 7.46
C ASN A 22 10.66 10.05 6.25
N VAL A 23 11.19 8.85 6.45
CA VAL A 23 11.43 7.89 5.35
C VAL A 23 10.12 7.49 4.69
N LEU A 24 9.08 7.13 5.46
CA LEU A 24 7.77 6.80 4.92
C LEU A 24 7.13 7.99 4.17
N ASN A 25 7.31 9.20 4.68
CA ASN A 25 6.82 10.41 4.02
C ASN A 25 7.58 10.66 2.69
N LEU A 26 8.90 10.46 2.65
CA LEU A 26 9.70 10.57 1.43
C LEU A 26 9.24 9.60 0.36
N MET A 27 8.98 8.33 0.74
CA MET A 27 8.48 7.30 -0.19
C MET A 27 7.16 7.68 -0.84
N ARG A 28 6.34 8.49 -0.17
CA ARG A 28 5.01 8.96 -0.60
C ARG A 28 5.02 10.39 -1.17
N ALA A 29 6.16 11.09 -1.10
CA ALA A 29 6.24 12.49 -1.52
C ALA A 29 6.00 12.69 -3.03
N LEU A 30 6.27 11.65 -3.82
CA LEU A 30 6.11 11.68 -5.26
C LEU A 30 5.10 10.61 -5.71
N PRO A 31 4.35 10.87 -6.79
CA PRO A 31 3.49 9.87 -7.43
C PRO A 31 4.30 8.65 -7.89
N GLU A 32 3.66 7.47 -7.92
CA GLU A 32 4.28 6.22 -8.35
C GLU A 32 4.89 6.28 -9.76
N LEU A 33 4.30 7.09 -10.64
CA LEU A 33 4.82 7.30 -12.00
C LEU A 33 6.21 7.93 -11.98
N VAL A 34 6.46 8.90 -11.09
CA VAL A 34 7.76 9.57 -10.97
C VAL A 34 8.81 8.59 -10.43
N TRP A 35 8.46 7.78 -9.42
CA TRP A 35 9.34 6.72 -8.94
C TRP A 35 9.64 5.68 -10.01
N ALA A 36 8.63 5.31 -10.83
CA ALA A 36 8.85 4.40 -11.95
C ALA A 36 9.86 4.96 -12.96
N LEU A 37 9.77 6.26 -13.30
CA LEU A 37 10.75 6.91 -14.18
C LEU A 37 12.18 6.89 -13.59
N VAL A 38 12.32 7.14 -12.29
CA VAL A 38 13.61 7.04 -11.58
C VAL A 38 14.16 5.62 -11.67
N PHE A 39 13.34 4.59 -11.40
CA PHE A 39 13.80 3.20 -11.50
C PHE A 39 14.04 2.76 -12.94
N VAL A 40 13.24 3.21 -13.91
CA VAL A 40 13.50 2.94 -15.34
C VAL A 40 14.83 3.55 -15.77
N SER A 41 15.18 4.75 -15.33
CA SER A 41 16.46 5.38 -15.64
C SER A 41 17.66 4.65 -15.04
N ALA A 42 17.48 3.96 -13.91
CA ALA A 42 18.53 3.25 -13.19
C ALA A 42 18.71 1.80 -13.69
N VAL A 43 17.62 1.11 -14.00
CA VAL A 43 17.61 -0.36 -14.28
C VAL A 43 17.30 -0.66 -15.74
N GLY A 44 16.73 0.30 -16.48
CA GLY A 44 16.29 0.14 -17.86
C GLY A 44 14.79 -0.13 -17.98
N LEU A 45 14.32 -0.22 -19.22
CA LEU A 45 12.91 -0.51 -19.53
C LEU A 45 12.56 -1.97 -19.18
N GLY A 46 11.33 -2.19 -18.70
CA GLY A 46 10.82 -3.52 -18.40
C GLY A 46 9.90 -3.56 -17.19
N PRO A 47 9.37 -4.73 -16.82
CA PRO A 47 8.42 -4.85 -15.70
C PRO A 47 9.08 -4.65 -14.32
N LEU A 48 10.40 -4.88 -14.20
CA LEU A 48 11.13 -4.78 -12.94
C LEU A 48 11.04 -3.38 -12.31
N PRO A 49 11.36 -2.26 -13.01
CA PRO A 49 11.25 -0.93 -12.43
C PRO A 49 9.82 -0.56 -12.01
N GLY A 50 8.79 -1.03 -12.73
CA GLY A 50 7.40 -0.84 -12.33
C GLY A 50 7.07 -1.51 -10.99
N VAL A 51 7.50 -2.75 -10.82
CA VAL A 51 7.35 -3.50 -9.56
C VAL A 51 8.12 -2.80 -8.43
N MET A 52 9.33 -2.34 -8.67
CA MET A 52 10.13 -1.60 -7.68
C MET A 52 9.42 -0.31 -7.24
N ALA A 53 8.87 0.45 -8.19
CA ALA A 53 8.11 1.67 -7.88
C ALA A 53 6.87 1.38 -7.02
N LEU A 54 6.09 0.37 -7.38
CA LEU A 54 4.92 -0.05 -6.60
C LEU A 54 5.31 -0.51 -5.19
N ILE A 55 6.34 -1.36 -5.04
CA ILE A 55 6.82 -1.81 -3.73
C ILE A 55 7.24 -0.61 -2.88
N PHE A 56 8.00 0.31 -3.46
CA PHE A 56 8.53 1.47 -2.75
C PHE A 56 7.39 2.37 -2.23
N VAL A 57 6.49 2.78 -3.10
CA VAL A 57 5.36 3.66 -2.74
C VAL A 57 4.37 2.94 -1.82
N THR A 58 4.02 1.69 -2.10
CA THR A 58 3.12 0.88 -1.27
C THR A 58 3.67 0.69 0.15
N THR A 59 4.98 0.47 0.30
CA THR A 59 5.62 0.38 1.62
C THR A 59 5.46 1.68 2.40
N GLY A 60 5.61 2.82 1.74
CA GLY A 60 5.38 4.13 2.33
C GLY A 60 3.93 4.31 2.81
N PHE A 61 2.96 3.95 1.97
CA PHE A 61 1.53 4.04 2.31
C PHE A 61 1.15 3.08 3.43
N LEU A 62 1.46 1.78 3.30
CA LEU A 62 1.13 0.77 4.31
C LEU A 62 1.78 1.08 5.66
N GLY A 63 3.06 1.50 5.65
CA GLY A 63 3.77 1.86 6.87
C GLY A 63 3.13 3.03 7.60
N LYS A 64 2.73 4.05 6.85
CA LYS A 64 2.10 5.26 7.40
C LYS A 64 0.69 4.96 7.91
N PHE A 65 -0.15 4.31 7.12
CA PHE A 65 -1.53 3.98 7.53
C PHE A 65 -1.55 3.01 8.71
N LEU A 66 -0.66 2.00 8.75
CA LEU A 66 -0.55 1.14 9.92
C LEU A 66 -0.16 1.95 11.18
N ALA A 67 0.73 2.92 11.06
CA ALA A 67 1.08 3.78 12.19
C ALA A 67 -0.12 4.60 12.66
N GLU A 68 -0.91 5.14 11.75
CA GLU A 68 -2.14 5.89 12.04
C GLU A 68 -3.21 5.00 12.67
N SER A 69 -3.44 3.79 12.15
CA SER A 69 -4.37 2.81 12.76
C SER A 69 -3.96 2.45 14.19
N ILE A 70 -2.64 2.33 14.45
CA ILE A 70 -2.12 2.07 15.79
C ILE A 70 -2.29 3.31 16.72
N GLU A 71 -2.15 4.52 16.20
CA GLU A 71 -2.28 5.75 16.98
C GLU A 71 -3.72 6.01 17.45
N VAL A 72 -4.72 5.53 16.70
CA VAL A 72 -6.17 5.75 16.97
C VAL A 72 -6.77 4.64 17.86
N VAL A 73 -6.02 3.60 18.16
CA VAL A 73 -6.50 2.49 19.02
C VAL A 73 -7.00 3.00 20.38
N ASP A 74 -8.14 2.44 20.86
CA ASP A 74 -8.69 2.78 22.16
C ASP A 74 -7.69 2.56 23.30
N VAL A 75 -7.36 3.65 23.98
CA VAL A 75 -6.41 3.69 25.09
C VAL A 75 -6.88 2.80 26.25
N ASN A 76 -8.21 2.69 26.50
CA ASN A 76 -8.75 1.90 27.61
C ASN A 76 -8.46 0.40 27.42
N GLY A 77 -8.61 -0.12 26.19
CA GLY A 77 -8.26 -1.50 25.86
C GLY A 77 -6.78 -1.79 26.08
N VAL A 78 -5.91 -0.86 25.69
CA VAL A 78 -4.46 -0.98 25.88
C VAL A 78 -4.09 -0.88 27.38
N MET A 79 -4.70 0.03 28.12
CA MET A 79 -4.48 0.16 29.57
C MET A 79 -4.93 -1.08 30.34
N GLY A 80 -6.06 -1.70 29.93
CA GLY A 80 -6.53 -2.96 30.54
C GLY A 80 -5.49 -4.07 30.47
N VAL A 81 -4.80 -4.24 29.33
CA VAL A 81 -3.71 -5.23 29.21
C VAL A 81 -2.46 -4.80 30.00
N LYS A 82 -2.11 -3.51 29.99
CA LYS A 82 -0.97 -3.01 30.78
C LYS A 82 -1.14 -3.18 32.29
N SER A 83 -2.37 -3.06 32.81
CA SER A 83 -2.67 -3.21 34.25
C SER A 83 -2.40 -4.62 34.77
N THR A 84 -2.34 -5.63 33.89
CA THR A 84 -1.93 -7.01 34.26
C THR A 84 -0.41 -7.21 34.39
N GLY A 85 0.39 -6.14 34.23
CA GLY A 85 1.86 -6.21 34.23
C GLY A 85 2.48 -6.63 32.90
N ALA A 86 1.70 -6.57 31.79
CA ALA A 86 2.17 -6.95 30.46
C ALA A 86 3.31 -6.03 29.98
N GLY A 87 4.39 -6.62 29.48
CA GLY A 87 5.50 -5.91 28.85
C GLY A 87 5.10 -5.30 27.50
N TRP A 88 6.00 -4.48 26.93
CA TRP A 88 5.76 -3.76 25.68
C TRP A 88 5.33 -4.69 24.52
N LEU A 89 6.02 -5.80 24.31
CA LEU A 89 5.70 -6.76 23.24
C LEU A 89 4.35 -7.45 23.46
N GLN A 90 4.03 -7.79 24.70
CA GLN A 90 2.76 -8.40 25.07
C GLN A 90 1.61 -7.42 24.85
N THR A 91 1.77 -6.16 25.25
CA THR A 91 0.78 -5.10 25.00
C THR A 91 0.57 -4.89 23.50
N LEU A 92 1.64 -4.88 22.71
CA LEU A 92 1.55 -4.73 21.26
C LEU A 92 0.77 -5.88 20.61
N THR A 93 1.06 -7.13 20.99
CA THR A 93 0.46 -8.32 20.36
C THR A 93 -0.96 -8.60 20.82
N PHE A 94 -1.28 -8.37 22.09
CA PHE A 94 -2.58 -8.75 22.68
C PHE A 94 -3.59 -7.59 22.80
N ALA A 95 -3.14 -6.35 22.70
CA ALA A 95 -4.04 -5.19 22.72
C ALA A 95 -3.98 -4.40 21.42
N VAL A 96 -2.82 -3.84 21.07
CA VAL A 96 -2.71 -2.87 19.97
C VAL A 96 -3.00 -3.52 18.62
N PHE A 97 -2.38 -4.67 18.32
CA PHE A 97 -2.56 -5.35 17.04
C PHE A 97 -4.00 -5.82 16.80
N PRO A 98 -4.67 -6.51 17.74
CA PRO A 98 -6.06 -6.93 17.54
C PRO A 98 -7.02 -5.77 17.32
N LEU A 99 -6.81 -4.65 18.03
CA LEU A 99 -7.65 -3.46 17.91
C LEU A 99 -7.40 -2.66 16.61
N ALA A 100 -6.15 -2.63 16.13
CA ALA A 100 -5.80 -1.95 14.88
C ALA A 100 -6.07 -2.81 13.62
N LEU A 101 -6.22 -4.14 13.78
CA LEU A 101 -6.28 -5.08 12.67
C LEU A 101 -7.46 -4.83 11.69
N PRO A 102 -8.70 -4.55 12.14
CA PRO A 102 -9.82 -4.30 11.23
C PRO A 102 -9.55 -3.12 10.29
N ASP A 103 -9.11 -1.98 10.83
CA ASP A 103 -8.78 -0.80 10.06
C ASP A 103 -7.60 -1.04 9.11
N PHE A 104 -6.57 -1.75 9.58
CA PHE A 104 -5.43 -2.13 8.76
C PHE A 104 -5.81 -3.06 7.60
N ILE A 105 -6.70 -4.04 7.79
CA ILE A 105 -7.21 -4.89 6.72
C ILE A 105 -7.95 -4.04 5.67
N GLY A 106 -8.80 -3.11 6.10
CA GLY A 106 -9.48 -2.19 5.19
C GLY A 106 -8.51 -1.38 4.34
N THR A 107 -7.43 -0.91 4.96
CA THR A 107 -6.36 -0.17 4.28
C THR A 107 -5.58 -1.04 3.28
N VAL A 108 -5.23 -2.27 3.65
CA VAL A 108 -4.53 -3.22 2.74
C VAL A 108 -5.38 -3.50 1.50
N LEU A 109 -6.67 -3.73 1.66
CA LEU A 109 -7.58 -3.96 0.54
C LEU A 109 -7.70 -2.74 -0.38
N TYR A 110 -7.77 -1.54 0.21
CA TYR A 110 -7.77 -0.29 -0.55
C TYR A 110 -6.48 -0.11 -1.37
N ILE A 111 -5.32 -0.38 -0.76
CA ILE A 111 -4.03 -0.24 -1.44
C ILE A 111 -3.86 -1.32 -2.52
N LEU A 112 -4.38 -2.54 -2.30
CA LEU A 112 -4.37 -3.58 -3.32
C LEU A 112 -5.13 -3.15 -4.58
N ASP A 113 -6.33 -2.60 -4.41
CA ASP A 113 -7.14 -2.07 -5.51
C ASP A 113 -6.45 -0.88 -6.20
N HIS A 114 -5.86 0.03 -5.42
CA HIS A 114 -5.07 1.15 -5.94
C HIS A 114 -3.89 0.67 -6.78
N ASN A 115 -3.12 -0.32 -6.31
CA ASN A 115 -1.95 -0.85 -7.00
C ASN A 115 -2.28 -1.51 -8.34
N VAL A 116 -3.43 -2.18 -8.45
CA VAL A 116 -3.87 -2.77 -9.74
C VAL A 116 -4.13 -1.67 -10.77
N ARG A 117 -4.75 -0.58 -10.37
CA ARG A 117 -4.95 0.58 -11.24
C ARG A 117 -3.63 1.29 -11.57
N ALA A 118 -2.78 1.50 -10.58
CA ALA A 118 -1.46 2.10 -10.77
C ALA A 118 -0.58 1.29 -11.74
N ALA A 119 -0.62 -0.04 -11.67
CA ALA A 119 0.11 -0.92 -12.57
C ALA A 119 -0.25 -0.72 -14.06
N THR A 120 -1.50 -0.33 -14.36
CA THR A 120 -1.90 -0.01 -15.74
C THR A 120 -1.28 1.29 -16.22
N ILE A 121 -1.12 2.28 -15.34
CA ILE A 121 -0.53 3.58 -15.66
C ILE A 121 0.99 3.47 -15.84
N LEU A 122 1.65 2.62 -15.05
CA LEU A 122 3.10 2.42 -15.12
C LEU A 122 3.57 1.89 -16.48
N GLY A 123 2.71 1.22 -17.23
CA GLY A 123 2.98 0.81 -18.60
C GLY A 123 3.25 1.97 -19.56
N LEU A 124 2.73 3.18 -19.29
CA LEU A 124 2.98 4.39 -20.09
C LEU A 124 4.46 4.79 -20.13
N VAL A 125 5.19 4.53 -19.06
CA VAL A 125 6.61 4.87 -18.91
C VAL A 125 7.54 3.71 -19.22
N GLY A 126 7.04 2.67 -19.88
CA GLY A 126 7.86 1.52 -20.26
C GLY A 126 8.13 0.52 -19.14
N ALA A 127 7.35 0.58 -18.06
CA ALA A 127 7.44 -0.36 -16.95
C ALA A 127 6.75 -1.72 -17.23
N GLY A 128 6.42 -2.01 -18.50
CA GLY A 128 5.88 -3.32 -18.90
C GLY A 128 4.43 -3.56 -18.48
N GLY A 129 4.02 -4.84 -18.48
CA GLY A 129 2.70 -5.26 -18.03
C GLY A 129 1.55 -4.91 -18.97
N ILE A 130 0.31 -5.02 -18.49
CA ILE A 130 -0.93 -4.76 -19.26
C ILE A 130 -0.96 -3.33 -19.79
N GLY A 131 -0.43 -2.36 -19.03
CA GLY A 131 -0.38 -0.96 -19.42
C GLY A 131 0.50 -0.72 -20.66
N TYR A 132 1.61 -1.45 -20.79
CA TYR A 132 2.44 -1.38 -21.99
C TYR A 132 1.69 -1.87 -23.23
N GLU A 133 0.98 -2.99 -23.13
CA GLU A 133 0.17 -3.52 -24.21
C GLU A 133 -0.96 -2.56 -24.64
N LEU A 134 -1.54 -1.86 -23.67
CA LEU A 134 -2.54 -0.81 -23.92
C LEU A 134 -1.94 0.34 -24.75
N VAL A 135 -0.76 0.85 -24.36
CA VAL A 135 -0.06 1.93 -25.08
C VAL A 135 0.33 1.49 -26.48
N MET A 136 0.87 0.27 -26.63
CA MET A 136 1.24 -0.25 -27.95
C MET A 136 0.03 -0.43 -28.86
N SER A 137 -1.11 -0.87 -28.33
CA SER A 137 -2.36 -0.99 -29.09
C SER A 137 -2.87 0.38 -29.55
N MET A 138 -2.74 1.41 -28.71
CA MET A 138 -3.05 2.80 -29.10
C MET A 138 -2.13 3.31 -30.21
N ARG A 139 -0.82 3.13 -30.05
CA ARG A 139 0.18 3.59 -31.05
C ARG A 139 0.03 2.92 -32.41
N LEU A 140 -0.41 1.66 -32.42
CA LEU A 140 -0.64 0.88 -33.64
C LEU A 140 -2.07 1.07 -34.21
N PHE A 141 -2.89 1.94 -33.61
CA PHE A 141 -4.29 2.16 -33.96
C PHE A 141 -5.13 0.86 -33.99
N ASN A 142 -4.73 -0.14 -33.20
CA ASN A 142 -5.43 -1.41 -33.08
C ASN A 142 -6.54 -1.32 -32.03
N TYR A 143 -7.66 -0.71 -32.43
CA TYR A 143 -8.78 -0.47 -31.51
C TYR A 143 -9.46 -1.75 -31.01
N GLY A 144 -9.45 -2.82 -31.79
CA GLY A 144 -9.99 -4.12 -31.35
C GLY A 144 -9.21 -4.69 -30.14
N ARG A 145 -7.88 -4.68 -30.21
CA ARG A 145 -7.01 -5.11 -29.10
C ARG A 145 -7.13 -4.16 -27.91
N LEU A 146 -7.20 -2.86 -28.17
CA LEU A 146 -7.37 -1.85 -27.13
C LEU A 146 -8.64 -2.10 -26.29
N ILE A 147 -9.79 -2.32 -26.95
CA ILE A 147 -11.07 -2.58 -26.28
C ILE A 147 -10.99 -3.85 -25.45
N LEU A 148 -10.36 -4.91 -25.95
CA LEU A 148 -10.16 -6.16 -25.18
C LEU A 148 -9.33 -5.94 -23.93
N ILE A 149 -8.23 -5.17 -24.02
CA ILE A 149 -7.37 -4.87 -22.86
C ILE A 149 -8.14 -4.04 -21.83
N VAL A 150 -8.87 -3.00 -22.27
CA VAL A 150 -9.68 -2.17 -21.37
C VAL A 150 -10.77 -3.00 -20.69
N ALA A 151 -11.46 -3.88 -21.44
CA ALA A 151 -12.44 -4.79 -20.87
C ALA A 151 -11.83 -5.75 -19.84
N ALA A 152 -10.65 -6.31 -20.13
CA ALA A 152 -9.95 -7.17 -19.21
C ALA A 152 -9.57 -6.44 -17.90
N ILE A 153 -9.03 -5.22 -18.00
CA ILE A 153 -8.72 -4.39 -16.82
C ILE A 153 -10.00 -4.11 -16.02
N TYR A 154 -11.08 -3.73 -16.68
CA TYR A 154 -12.37 -3.45 -16.03
C TYR A 154 -12.90 -4.66 -15.26
N ILE A 155 -12.84 -5.86 -15.86
CA ILE A 155 -13.27 -7.10 -15.22
C ILE A 155 -12.43 -7.40 -13.98
N VAL A 156 -11.09 -7.30 -14.09
CA VAL A 156 -10.18 -7.55 -12.96
C VAL A 156 -10.44 -6.57 -11.81
N VAL A 157 -10.53 -5.27 -12.10
CA VAL A 157 -10.83 -4.25 -11.09
C VAL A 157 -12.19 -4.50 -10.43
N THR A 158 -13.24 -4.80 -11.22
CA THR A 158 -14.58 -5.08 -10.69
C THR A 158 -14.60 -6.31 -9.78
N ILE A 159 -13.86 -7.36 -10.12
CA ILE A 159 -13.74 -8.57 -9.28
C ILE A 159 -13.03 -8.22 -7.96
N LEU A 160 -11.94 -7.47 -8.01
CA LEU A 160 -11.20 -7.04 -6.82
C LEU A 160 -12.03 -6.13 -5.93
N ASP A 161 -12.76 -5.17 -6.49
CA ASP A 161 -13.67 -4.30 -5.75
C ASP A 161 -14.75 -5.11 -4.99
N ARG A 162 -15.38 -6.06 -5.68
CA ARG A 162 -16.38 -6.94 -5.05
C ARG A 162 -15.77 -7.78 -3.92
N PHE A 163 -14.60 -8.37 -4.18
CA PHE A 163 -13.88 -9.17 -3.18
C PHE A 163 -13.51 -8.33 -1.96
N SER A 164 -12.94 -7.14 -2.17
CA SER A 164 -12.59 -6.19 -1.11
C SER A 164 -13.81 -5.77 -0.28
N ASN A 165 -14.94 -5.49 -0.92
CA ASN A 165 -16.17 -5.11 -0.24
C ASN A 165 -16.74 -6.25 0.61
N VAL A 166 -16.70 -7.51 0.13
CA VAL A 166 -17.14 -8.68 0.89
C VAL A 166 -16.28 -8.90 2.14
N ILE A 167 -14.96 -8.74 2.02
CA ILE A 167 -14.08 -8.88 3.18
C ILE A 167 -14.32 -7.74 4.17
N ARG A 168 -14.39 -6.49 3.68
CA ARG A 168 -14.62 -5.32 4.52
C ARG A 168 -15.92 -5.45 5.33
N SER A 169 -17.01 -5.88 4.71
CA SER A 169 -18.32 -6.05 5.40
C SER A 169 -18.33 -7.17 6.45
N ARG A 170 -17.31 -8.04 6.51
CA ARG A 170 -17.18 -9.09 7.53
C ARG A 170 -16.20 -8.74 8.64
N VAL A 171 -15.35 -7.75 8.43
CA VAL A 171 -14.26 -7.39 9.36
C VAL A 171 -14.56 -6.07 10.07
N ILE A 172 -15.24 -5.17 9.39
CA ILE A 172 -15.69 -3.87 9.89
C ILE A 172 -17.20 -3.85 9.98
#